data_9d135e46e8c2a6c9385093d75aeaa8f4
#
_entry.id   9d135e46e8c2a6c9385093d75aeaa8f4
#
_cell.length_a   1.000
_cell.length_b   1.000
_cell.length_c   1.000
_cell.angle_alpha   90.00
_cell.angle_beta   90.00
_cell.angle_gamma   90.00
#
_symmetry.space_group_name_H-M   'P 1'
#
loop_
_entity.id
_entity.type
_entity.pdbx_description
1 polymer ?
#
loop_
_entity_poly.entity_id
_entity_poly.type
_entity_poly.pdbx_seq_one_letter_code
_entity_poly.pdbx_strand_id
1 'polypeptide(L)'
;LEFRRVLFRSYEIPLFIDGARLGYGIESKENDLRPEEIAELCDVFCIGGTKVGALCGEAVVFPHHNTPKHFVTQIKQRGALLAKGRLLGIQFDTLFTDHLYFEISKHAIAMAERLKEVFHKKGYTFFLESPTNQQFIILENEKMKELSKNVEFGFWEKYDDNHTVVRFATSWSTD
;
A
#
# COMPACT_ATOMS: atom_id res chain seq x y z
N LEU A 1 -5.86 -8.25 11.83
CA LEU A 1 -6.94 -8.47 10.86
C LEU A 1 -8.00 -9.44 11.40
N GLU A 2 -7.60 -10.54 12.00
CA GLU A 2 -8.50 -11.58 12.55
C GLU A 2 -9.48 -11.01 13.59
N PHE A 3 -9.00 -10.17 14.51
CA PHE A 3 -9.88 -9.51 15.48
C PHE A 3 -11.00 -8.69 14.79
N ARG A 4 -10.66 -7.93 13.74
CA ARG A 4 -11.67 -7.16 12.99
C ARG A 4 -12.66 -8.06 12.26
N ARG A 5 -12.18 -9.18 11.69
CA ARG A 5 -13.06 -10.17 11.08
C ARG A 5 -14.10 -10.69 12.06
N VAL A 6 -13.68 -11.11 13.25
CA VAL A 6 -14.60 -11.60 14.31
C VAL A 6 -15.61 -10.53 14.68
N LEU A 7 -15.15 -9.30 14.91
CA LEU A 7 -16.01 -8.17 15.25
C LEU A 7 -17.05 -7.88 14.16
N PHE A 8 -16.60 -7.72 12.90
CA PHE A 8 -17.51 -7.39 11.80
C PHE A 8 -18.51 -8.51 11.50
N ARG A 9 -18.07 -9.77 11.57
CA ARG A 9 -18.97 -10.93 11.36
C ARG A 9 -20.04 -11.04 12.43
N SER A 10 -19.73 -10.69 13.69
CA SER A 10 -20.73 -10.72 14.76
C SER A 10 -21.86 -9.69 14.56
N TYR A 11 -21.60 -8.66 13.74
CA TYR A 11 -22.59 -7.65 13.36
C TYR A 11 -23.10 -7.80 11.90
N GLU A 12 -22.76 -8.89 11.23
CA GLU A 12 -23.09 -9.14 9.81
C GLU A 12 -22.63 -8.01 8.85
N ILE A 13 -21.54 -7.34 9.20
CA ILE A 13 -20.95 -6.26 8.40
C ILE A 13 -19.86 -6.84 7.48
N PRO A 14 -19.97 -6.68 6.15
CA PRO A 14 -18.91 -7.11 5.23
C PRO A 14 -17.61 -6.35 5.47
N LEU A 15 -16.48 -7.07 5.44
CA LEU A 15 -15.16 -6.49 5.57
C LEU A 15 -14.53 -6.27 4.19
N PHE A 16 -14.24 -5.00 3.87
CA PHE A 16 -13.48 -4.61 2.70
C PHE A 16 -12.06 -4.20 3.09
N ILE A 17 -11.06 -4.67 2.34
CA ILE A 17 -9.66 -4.27 2.51
C ILE A 17 -9.23 -3.44 1.30
N ASP A 18 -8.89 -2.16 1.54
CA ASP A 18 -8.20 -1.33 0.56
C ASP A 18 -6.73 -1.75 0.48
N GLY A 19 -6.41 -2.49 -0.56
CA GLY A 19 -5.08 -3.03 -0.83
C GLY A 19 -4.24 -2.18 -1.77
N ALA A 20 -4.38 -0.85 -1.77
CA ALA A 20 -3.61 0.06 -2.63
C ALA A 20 -2.07 -0.11 -2.49
N ARG A 21 -1.61 -0.66 -1.38
CA ARG A 21 -0.21 -1.03 -1.10
C ARG A 21 -0.08 -2.45 -0.55
N LEU A 22 -0.95 -3.34 -1.00
CA LEU A 22 -1.05 -4.70 -0.45
C LEU A 22 0.30 -5.44 -0.48
N GLY A 23 1.02 -5.38 -1.60
CA GLY A 23 2.32 -6.03 -1.73
C GLY A 23 3.33 -5.57 -0.67
N TYR A 24 3.39 -4.28 -0.39
CA TYR A 24 4.28 -3.75 0.66
C TYR A 24 3.84 -4.15 2.07
N GLY A 25 2.54 -4.31 2.29
CA GLY A 25 2.02 -4.85 3.54
C GLY A 25 2.36 -6.32 3.74
N ILE A 26 2.21 -7.13 2.69
CA ILE A 26 2.52 -8.57 2.70
C ILE A 26 4.01 -8.82 2.95
N GLU A 27 4.89 -8.06 2.29
CA GLU A 27 6.34 -8.20 2.43
C GLU A 27 6.94 -7.49 3.67
N SER A 28 6.09 -6.87 4.49
CA SER A 28 6.51 -6.29 5.76
C SER A 28 6.97 -7.38 6.73
N LYS A 29 8.05 -7.12 7.48
CA LYS A 29 8.58 -8.04 8.48
C LYS A 29 7.62 -8.35 9.64
N GLU A 30 6.66 -7.47 9.87
CA GLU A 30 5.62 -7.63 10.90
C GLU A 30 4.35 -8.31 10.38
N ASN A 31 4.30 -8.62 9.09
CA ASN A 31 3.18 -9.35 8.52
C ASN A 31 3.31 -10.85 8.83
N ASP A 32 2.22 -11.42 9.33
CA ASP A 32 2.07 -12.84 9.67
C ASP A 32 1.07 -13.57 8.76
N LEU A 33 0.55 -12.90 7.72
CA LEU A 33 -0.47 -13.44 6.83
C LEU A 33 0.07 -13.70 5.42
N ARG A 34 -0.31 -14.83 4.88
CA ARG A 34 -0.15 -15.12 3.45
C ARG A 34 -1.30 -14.51 2.63
N PRO A 35 -1.12 -14.27 1.33
CA PRO A 35 -2.19 -13.72 0.47
C PRO A 35 -3.50 -14.51 0.52
N GLU A 36 -3.41 -15.83 0.61
CA GLU A 36 -4.57 -16.73 0.68
C GLU A 36 -5.36 -16.50 1.98
N GLU A 37 -4.66 -16.28 3.09
CA GLU A 37 -5.27 -16.04 4.40
C GLU A 37 -5.99 -14.69 4.45
N ILE A 38 -5.50 -13.70 3.71
CA ILE A 38 -6.21 -12.42 3.54
C ILE A 38 -7.57 -12.65 2.87
N ALA A 39 -7.60 -13.49 1.83
CA ALA A 39 -8.84 -13.85 1.14
C ALA A 39 -9.86 -14.56 2.06
N GLU A 40 -9.39 -15.35 3.02
CA GLU A 40 -10.25 -16.00 4.02
C GLU A 40 -10.82 -15.01 5.06
N LEU A 41 -10.09 -13.92 5.32
CA LEU A 41 -10.40 -12.98 6.40
C LEU A 41 -11.35 -11.85 6.00
N CYS A 42 -11.57 -11.60 4.70
CA CYS A 42 -12.40 -10.49 4.23
C CYS A 42 -13.41 -10.93 3.17
N ASP A 43 -14.38 -10.07 2.91
CA ASP A 43 -15.41 -10.32 1.92
C ASP A 43 -15.03 -9.79 0.53
N VAL A 44 -14.23 -8.72 0.50
CA VAL A 44 -13.69 -8.10 -0.72
C VAL A 44 -12.35 -7.47 -0.39
N PHE A 45 -11.42 -7.53 -1.32
CA PHE A 45 -10.19 -6.74 -1.20
C PHE A 45 -9.71 -6.27 -2.57
N CYS A 46 -8.91 -5.21 -2.55
CA CYS A 46 -8.22 -4.72 -3.74
C CYS A 46 -6.75 -5.12 -3.74
N ILE A 47 -6.21 -5.33 -4.93
CA ILE A 47 -4.77 -5.47 -5.16
C ILE A 47 -4.33 -4.26 -5.98
N GLY A 48 -3.65 -3.32 -5.34
CA GLY A 48 -3.15 -2.13 -6.01
C GLY A 48 -2.00 -2.47 -6.96
N GLY A 49 -2.10 -1.99 -8.20
CA GLY A 49 -1.06 -2.18 -9.23
C GLY A 49 -0.12 -0.99 -9.36
N THR A 50 -0.65 0.23 -9.35
CA THR A 50 0.11 1.45 -9.70
C THR A 50 1.28 1.80 -8.78
N LYS A 51 1.25 1.37 -7.53
CA LYS A 51 2.35 1.57 -6.58
C LYS A 51 3.35 0.40 -6.60
N VAL A 52 3.02 -0.68 -7.31
CA VAL A 52 3.80 -1.93 -7.36
C VAL A 52 4.08 -2.32 -8.81
N GLY A 53 4.47 -1.34 -9.64
CA GLY A 53 5.00 -1.58 -10.98
C GLY A 53 4.01 -1.51 -12.14
N ALA A 54 2.69 -1.53 -11.92
CA ALA A 54 1.73 -1.34 -12.99
C ALA A 54 1.63 0.13 -13.43
N LEU A 55 1.36 0.38 -14.70
CA LEU A 55 1.10 1.72 -15.23
C LEU A 55 -0.24 2.27 -14.73
N CYS A 56 -1.25 1.40 -14.61
CA CYS A 56 -2.58 1.75 -14.14
C CYS A 56 -3.33 0.50 -13.68
N GLY A 57 -4.43 0.72 -12.99
CA GLY A 57 -5.38 -0.32 -12.62
C GLY A 57 -5.21 -0.85 -11.20
N GLU A 58 -6.26 -1.54 -10.82
CA GLU A 58 -6.42 -2.21 -9.55
C GLU A 58 -7.26 -3.46 -9.77
N ALA A 59 -6.89 -4.57 -9.16
CA ALA A 59 -7.70 -5.77 -9.18
C ALA A 59 -8.63 -5.79 -7.97
N VAL A 60 -9.91 -6.08 -8.18
CA VAL A 60 -10.90 -6.26 -7.11
C VAL A 60 -11.20 -7.74 -6.99
N VAL A 61 -10.99 -8.30 -5.81
CA VAL A 61 -11.15 -9.73 -5.54
C VAL A 61 -12.35 -9.98 -4.64
N PHE A 62 -13.22 -10.86 -5.08
CA PHE A 62 -14.38 -11.39 -4.34
C PHE A 62 -14.11 -12.86 -3.99
N PRO A 63 -13.47 -13.16 -2.85
CA PRO A 63 -12.93 -14.50 -2.58
C PRO A 63 -13.98 -15.56 -2.31
N HIS A 64 -15.21 -15.17 -1.94
CA HIS A 64 -16.28 -16.08 -1.53
C HIS A 64 -17.39 -16.24 -2.58
N HIS A 65 -17.11 -15.99 -3.87
CA HIS A 65 -18.13 -15.98 -4.93
C HIS A 65 -19.30 -15.02 -4.64
N ASN A 66 -19.03 -13.98 -3.87
CA ASN A 66 -19.98 -12.98 -3.37
C ASN A 66 -20.06 -11.74 -4.26
N THR A 67 -19.65 -11.83 -5.52
CA THR A 67 -19.75 -10.72 -6.48
C THR A 67 -21.21 -10.25 -6.58
N PRO A 68 -21.49 -8.94 -6.43
CA PRO A 68 -22.85 -8.40 -6.50
C PRO A 68 -23.53 -8.73 -7.83
N LYS A 69 -24.85 -8.94 -7.80
CA LYS A 69 -25.63 -9.12 -9.02
C LYS A 69 -25.43 -7.93 -9.96
N HIS A 70 -25.28 -8.20 -11.25
CA HIS A 70 -25.07 -7.17 -12.27
C HIS A 70 -23.83 -6.28 -12.07
N PHE A 71 -22.80 -6.80 -11.41
CA PHE A 71 -21.59 -6.03 -11.06
C PHE A 71 -20.93 -5.39 -12.30
N VAL A 72 -20.76 -6.14 -13.39
CA VAL A 72 -20.20 -5.60 -14.66
C VAL A 72 -21.06 -4.47 -15.22
N THR A 73 -22.38 -4.59 -15.13
CA THR A 73 -23.31 -3.52 -15.56
C THR A 73 -23.14 -2.27 -14.69
N GLN A 74 -22.96 -2.45 -13.37
CA GLN A 74 -22.71 -1.33 -12.45
C GLN A 74 -21.37 -0.64 -12.73
N ILE A 75 -20.31 -1.40 -13.00
CA ILE A 75 -19.00 -0.88 -13.41
C ILE A 75 -19.14 -0.04 -14.69
N LYS A 76 -19.83 -0.58 -15.71
CA LYS A 76 -20.06 0.11 -16.96
C LYS A 76 -20.88 1.39 -16.78
N GLN A 77 -21.93 1.34 -15.99
CA GLN A 77 -22.81 2.46 -15.68
C GLN A 77 -22.07 3.61 -15.00
N ARG A 78 -21.04 3.30 -14.19
CA ARG A 78 -20.18 4.27 -13.51
C ARG A 78 -18.97 4.72 -14.34
N GLY A 79 -18.89 4.31 -15.60
CA GLY A 79 -17.79 4.68 -16.51
C GLY A 79 -16.45 3.97 -16.19
N ALA A 80 -16.45 2.95 -15.32
CA ALA A 80 -15.24 2.28 -14.90
C ALA A 80 -14.89 1.02 -15.73
N LEU A 81 -15.69 0.66 -16.73
CA LEU A 81 -15.40 -0.45 -17.63
C LEU A 81 -14.57 0.03 -18.82
N LEU A 82 -13.27 -0.27 -18.78
CA LEU A 82 -12.37 0.07 -19.88
C LEU A 82 -12.65 -0.82 -21.10
N ALA A 83 -12.87 -0.20 -22.27
CA ALA A 83 -13.14 -0.93 -23.54
C ALA A 83 -12.00 -1.87 -23.94
N LYS A 84 -10.77 -1.56 -23.56
CA LYS A 84 -9.55 -2.35 -23.77
C LYS A 84 -9.00 -2.91 -22.45
N GLY A 85 -9.87 -3.49 -21.63
CA GLY A 85 -9.56 -4.02 -20.30
C GLY A 85 -8.43 -5.04 -20.26
N ARG A 86 -8.12 -5.71 -21.37
CA ARG A 86 -6.96 -6.59 -21.48
C ARG A 86 -5.63 -5.88 -21.16
N LEU A 87 -5.53 -4.56 -21.35
CA LEU A 87 -4.33 -3.79 -20.96
C LEU A 87 -4.09 -3.84 -19.46
N LEU A 88 -5.15 -3.84 -18.66
CA LEU A 88 -5.07 -4.04 -17.21
C LEU A 88 -4.74 -5.51 -16.89
N GLY A 89 -5.45 -6.44 -17.53
CA GLY A 89 -5.23 -7.88 -17.32
C GLY A 89 -3.80 -8.33 -17.59
N ILE A 90 -3.17 -7.86 -18.68
CA ILE A 90 -1.77 -8.18 -19.01
C ILE A 90 -0.81 -7.66 -17.93
N GLN A 91 -1.04 -6.48 -17.36
CA GLN A 91 -0.20 -5.95 -16.30
C GLN A 91 -0.25 -6.83 -15.05
N PHE A 92 -1.46 -7.22 -14.63
CA PHE A 92 -1.62 -8.11 -13.48
C PHE A 92 -1.11 -9.53 -13.77
N ASP A 93 -1.34 -10.07 -14.96
CA ASP A 93 -0.76 -11.34 -15.39
C ASP A 93 0.78 -11.32 -15.29
N THR A 94 1.42 -10.26 -15.80
CA THR A 94 2.87 -10.06 -15.68
C THR A 94 3.32 -9.96 -14.23
N LEU A 95 2.63 -9.16 -13.41
CA LEU A 95 3.00 -8.95 -12.02
C LEU A 95 2.89 -10.23 -11.18
N PHE A 96 1.93 -11.11 -11.49
CA PHE A 96 1.77 -12.37 -10.77
C PHE A 96 2.51 -13.55 -11.42
N THR A 97 3.13 -13.36 -12.60
CA THR A 97 4.03 -14.34 -13.18
C THR A 97 5.36 -14.36 -12.39
N ASP A 98 5.84 -15.56 -12.10
CA ASP A 98 7.11 -15.78 -11.38
C ASP A 98 7.27 -14.97 -10.08
N HIS A 99 6.17 -14.71 -9.38
CA HIS A 99 6.13 -13.95 -8.12
C HIS A 99 6.66 -12.50 -8.19
N LEU A 100 6.71 -11.90 -9.36
CA LEU A 100 7.28 -10.57 -9.57
C LEU A 100 6.65 -9.50 -8.65
N TYR A 101 5.34 -9.54 -8.43
CA TYR A 101 4.63 -8.61 -7.52
C TYR A 101 5.24 -8.58 -6.11
N PHE A 102 5.57 -9.75 -5.58
CA PHE A 102 6.16 -9.89 -4.25
C PHE A 102 7.64 -9.51 -4.24
N GLU A 103 8.41 -9.91 -5.25
CA GLU A 103 9.83 -9.58 -5.35
C GLU A 103 10.07 -8.06 -5.41
N ILE A 104 9.32 -7.34 -6.24
CA ILE A 104 9.45 -5.88 -6.31
C ILE A 104 8.91 -5.19 -5.07
N SER A 105 7.92 -5.77 -4.39
CA SER A 105 7.43 -5.29 -3.10
C SER A 105 8.48 -5.46 -2.00
N LYS A 106 9.14 -6.60 -1.95
CA LYS A 106 10.24 -6.90 -1.03
C LYS A 106 11.42 -5.94 -1.23
N HIS A 107 11.74 -5.60 -2.48
CA HIS A 107 12.74 -4.58 -2.78
C HIS A 107 12.37 -3.22 -2.14
N ALA A 108 11.13 -2.75 -2.30
CA ALA A 108 10.68 -1.49 -1.72
C ALA A 108 10.79 -1.49 -0.19
N ILE A 109 10.47 -2.62 0.48
CA ILE A 109 10.65 -2.78 1.93
C ILE A 109 12.13 -2.76 2.31
N ALA A 110 13.00 -3.43 1.56
CA ALA A 110 14.44 -3.38 1.82
C ALA A 110 14.99 -1.95 1.71
N MET A 111 14.52 -1.15 0.75
CA MET A 111 14.89 0.26 0.62
C MET A 111 14.35 1.11 1.77
N ALA A 112 13.16 0.82 2.29
CA ALA A 112 12.63 1.48 3.48
C ALA A 112 13.47 1.19 4.73
N GLU A 113 13.94 -0.04 4.90
CA GLU A 113 14.84 -0.41 6.01
C GLU A 113 16.18 0.35 5.92
N ARG A 114 16.78 0.42 4.73
CA ARG A 114 18.00 1.22 4.52
C ARG A 114 17.78 2.70 4.83
N LEU A 115 16.63 3.25 4.46
CA LEU A 115 16.26 4.63 4.77
C LEU A 115 16.12 4.85 6.28
N LYS A 116 15.49 3.91 7.01
CA LYS A 116 15.41 3.94 8.48
C LYS A 116 16.79 3.95 9.12
N GLU A 117 17.68 3.08 8.66
CA GLU A 117 19.07 3.04 9.16
C GLU A 117 19.77 4.40 9.01
N VAL A 118 19.58 5.07 7.86
CA VAL A 118 20.14 6.41 7.62
C VAL A 118 19.56 7.44 8.58
N PHE A 119 18.25 7.42 8.82
CA PHE A 119 17.60 8.32 9.76
C PHE A 119 18.08 8.11 11.19
N HIS A 120 18.17 6.87 11.64
CA HIS A 120 18.71 6.52 12.96
C HIS A 120 20.17 6.99 13.11
N LYS A 121 21.02 6.70 12.13
CA LYS A 121 22.43 7.11 12.12
C LYS A 121 22.60 8.63 12.18
N LYS A 122 21.67 9.38 11.59
CA LYS A 122 21.68 10.85 11.59
C LYS A 122 20.92 11.47 12.78
N GLY A 123 20.36 10.67 13.66
CA GLY A 123 19.66 11.13 14.87
C GLY A 123 18.30 11.79 14.59
N TYR A 124 17.64 11.44 13.51
CA TYR A 124 16.27 11.90 13.25
C TYR A 124 15.27 11.21 14.17
N THR A 125 14.26 11.97 14.61
CA THR A 125 13.19 11.45 15.45
C THR A 125 12.04 10.93 14.58
N PHE A 126 11.66 9.67 14.79
CA PHE A 126 10.50 9.09 14.15
C PHE A 126 9.22 9.50 14.87
N PHE A 127 8.23 9.94 14.10
CA PHE A 127 6.86 10.08 14.58
C PHE A 127 6.20 8.70 14.68
N LEU A 128 6.42 7.89 13.66
CA LEU A 128 6.02 6.49 13.59
C LEU A 128 7.09 5.70 12.83
N GLU A 129 7.67 4.72 13.47
CA GLU A 129 8.54 3.76 12.82
C GLU A 129 7.69 2.66 12.18
N SER A 130 7.37 2.86 10.92
CA SER A 130 6.50 1.94 10.18
C SER A 130 7.26 0.72 9.68
N PRO A 131 6.67 -0.48 9.75
CA PRO A 131 7.26 -1.69 9.15
C PRO A 131 7.04 -1.77 7.63
N THR A 132 6.39 -0.77 7.04
CA THR A 132 6.08 -0.72 5.60
C THR A 132 7.01 0.20 4.82
N ASN A 133 6.71 0.41 3.56
CA ASN A 133 7.46 1.31 2.67
C ASN A 133 7.34 2.81 3.00
N GLN A 134 6.57 3.20 4.01
CA GLN A 134 6.36 4.59 4.39
C GLN A 134 7.00 4.86 5.75
N GLN A 135 7.81 5.93 5.85
CA GLN A 135 8.47 6.32 7.09
C GLN A 135 8.06 7.75 7.46
N PHE A 136 7.82 8.00 8.74
CA PHE A 136 7.27 9.24 9.24
C PHE A 136 8.26 9.88 10.21
N ILE A 137 8.81 11.02 9.82
CA ILE A 137 9.90 11.70 10.53
C ILE A 137 9.44 13.07 10.98
N ILE A 138 9.81 13.45 12.21
CA ILE A 138 9.61 14.79 12.73
C ILE A 138 10.80 15.65 12.30
N LEU A 139 10.54 16.73 11.55
CA LEU A 139 11.55 17.67 11.10
C LEU A 139 11.26 19.08 11.65
N GLU A 140 12.30 19.79 12.06
CA GLU A 140 12.24 21.25 12.26
C GLU A 140 11.85 21.91 10.94
N ASN A 141 10.97 22.91 10.99
CA ASN A 141 10.45 23.60 9.80
C ASN A 141 11.54 24.18 8.90
N GLU A 142 12.60 24.74 9.49
CA GLU A 142 13.73 25.29 8.73
C GLU A 142 14.55 24.19 8.05
N LYS A 143 14.81 23.10 8.75
CA LYS A 143 15.50 21.93 8.20
C LYS A 143 14.68 21.25 7.11
N MET A 144 13.36 21.20 7.28
CA MET A 144 12.45 20.70 6.25
C MET A 144 12.55 21.52 4.96
N LYS A 145 12.57 22.87 5.07
CA LYS A 145 12.76 23.77 3.90
C LYS A 145 14.11 23.57 3.22
N GLU A 146 15.16 23.33 3.99
CA GLU A 146 16.49 23.06 3.43
C GLU A 146 16.50 21.73 2.70
N LEU A 147 15.99 20.67 3.32
CA LEU A 147 15.95 19.32 2.76
C LEU A 147 15.12 19.25 1.49
N SER A 148 14.00 19.99 1.43
CA SER A 148 13.10 20.02 0.27
C SER A 148 13.74 20.56 -1.02
N LYS A 149 14.91 21.18 -0.95
CA LYS A 149 15.67 21.63 -2.13
C LYS A 149 16.28 20.46 -2.90
N ASN A 150 16.50 19.33 -2.24
CA ASN A 150 17.20 18.18 -2.80
C ASN A 150 16.44 16.86 -2.70
N VAL A 151 15.40 16.79 -1.87
CA VAL A 151 14.66 15.56 -1.58
C VAL A 151 13.16 15.86 -1.58
N GLU A 152 12.39 15.04 -2.27
CA GLU A 152 10.93 15.09 -2.22
C GLU A 152 10.40 14.20 -1.09
N PHE A 153 9.46 14.75 -0.32
CA PHE A 153 8.73 14.04 0.73
C PHE A 153 7.32 14.62 0.83
N GLY A 154 6.39 13.85 1.38
CA GLY A 154 5.02 14.31 1.59
C GLY A 154 4.86 15.00 2.95
N PHE A 155 4.14 16.12 2.98
CA PHE A 155 3.59 16.63 4.24
C PHE A 155 2.63 15.60 4.83
N TRP A 156 2.73 15.36 6.14
CA TRP A 156 1.80 14.49 6.85
C TRP A 156 0.89 15.30 7.77
N GLU A 157 1.47 15.90 8.81
CA GLU A 157 0.74 16.75 9.74
C GLU A 157 1.66 17.76 10.44
N LYS A 158 1.09 18.80 11.00
CA LYS A 158 1.80 19.70 11.90
C LYS A 158 2.02 19.00 13.24
N TYR A 159 3.27 18.92 13.70
CA TYR A 159 3.61 18.34 15.00
C TYR A 159 3.47 19.37 16.12
N ASP A 160 4.13 20.52 15.97
CA ASP A 160 4.01 21.71 16.83
C ASP A 160 4.28 22.98 16.00
N ASP A 161 4.52 24.12 16.66
CA ASP A 161 4.74 25.38 15.92
C ASP A 161 6.07 25.41 15.15
N ASN A 162 7.06 24.61 15.56
CA ASN A 162 8.40 24.59 14.98
C ASN A 162 8.68 23.28 14.18
N HIS A 163 7.85 22.26 14.31
CA HIS A 163 8.10 20.96 13.72
C HIS A 163 6.91 20.48 12.87
N THR A 164 7.25 19.73 11.84
CA THR A 164 6.30 19.09 10.92
C THR A 164 6.63 17.61 10.80
N VAL A 165 5.62 16.76 10.79
CA VAL A 165 5.76 15.36 10.40
C VAL A 165 5.76 15.27 8.89
N VAL A 166 6.80 14.68 8.34
CA VAL A 166 6.92 14.42 6.91
C VAL A 166 6.96 12.92 6.64
N ARG A 167 6.44 12.54 5.48
CA ARG A 167 6.40 11.15 5.04
C ARG A 167 7.36 10.91 3.89
N PHE A 168 8.28 9.99 4.10
CA PHE A 168 9.10 9.40 3.04
C PHE A 168 8.47 8.09 2.59
N ALA A 169 8.55 7.78 1.31
CA ALA A 169 8.02 6.55 0.76
C ALA A 169 8.98 5.96 -0.26
N THR A 170 9.37 4.71 -0.04
CA THR A 170 10.11 3.93 -1.05
C THR A 170 9.12 3.22 -1.98
N SER A 171 9.60 2.82 -3.12
CA SER A 171 8.80 2.12 -4.12
C SER A 171 9.60 1.00 -4.78
N TRP A 172 8.96 0.30 -5.67
CA TRP A 172 9.58 -0.73 -6.51
C TRP A 172 10.75 -0.22 -7.35
N SER A 173 10.81 1.08 -7.63
CA SER A 173 11.86 1.73 -8.45
C SER A 173 12.85 2.56 -7.64
N THR A 174 12.84 2.47 -6.31
CA THR A 174 13.81 3.18 -5.46
C THR A 174 15.18 2.50 -5.53
N ASP A 175 16.25 3.29 -5.80
CA ASP A 175 17.65 2.83 -5.84
C ASP A 175 18.33 2.89 -4.47
#